data_6d765ab9e404546e4e3eaec1c9ff87f9
#
_entry.id   6d765ab9e404546e4e3eaec1c9ff87f9
#
_cell.length_a   1.000
_cell.length_b   1.000
_cell.length_c   1.000
_cell.angle_alpha   90.00
_cell.angle_beta   90.00
_cell.angle_gamma   90.00
#
_symmetry.space_group_name_H-M   'P 1'
#
loop_
_entity.id
_entity.type
_entity.pdbx_description
1 polymer ?
#
loop_
_entity_poly.entity_id
_entity_poly.type
_entity_poly.pdbx_seq_one_letter_code
_entity_poly.pdbx_strand_id
1 'polypeptide(L)'
;AGAEELVVAFENTYGLPSIITHTMNVFGERQNPEKYIPMVIKKVRDNKTVTVHANSEKTIAGSRHYIHAEDVADALLFLYNYDIASFDPDSTGAKCQKFNIVGKDEINNLELAQFIAKSQSKELKYEMVDFHSQRPGHDLRYALDGSKMANMGWTPKSAFKRLEQTIQWTLKNDRWLSI
;
A
#
# COMPACT_ATOMS: atom_id res chain seq x y z
N ALA A 1 12.07 7.08 -10.56
CA ALA A 1 13.04 7.03 -11.67
C ALA A 1 14.44 7.47 -11.21
N GLY A 2 14.73 8.77 -10.96
CA GLY A 2 16.10 9.23 -10.69
C GLY A 2 16.84 8.53 -9.53
N ALA A 3 16.14 8.20 -8.43
CA ALA A 3 16.75 7.46 -7.33
C ALA A 3 17.12 6.02 -7.72
N GLU A 4 16.32 5.37 -8.54
CA GLU A 4 16.59 4.02 -9.02
C GLU A 4 17.82 4.01 -9.95
N GLU A 5 17.90 4.94 -10.88
CA GLU A 5 19.04 5.08 -11.79
C GLU A 5 20.35 5.32 -11.01
N LEU A 6 20.27 6.07 -9.91
CA LEU A 6 21.43 6.28 -9.04
C LEU A 6 21.88 4.96 -8.38
N VAL A 7 20.96 4.15 -7.87
CA VAL A 7 21.28 2.82 -7.29
C VAL A 7 21.94 1.93 -8.33
N VAL A 8 21.36 1.85 -9.55
CA VAL A 8 21.92 1.07 -10.66
C VAL A 8 23.33 1.56 -11.05
N ALA A 9 23.54 2.88 -11.09
CA ALA A 9 24.85 3.45 -11.40
C ALA A 9 25.90 3.10 -10.33
N PHE A 10 25.53 3.13 -9.04
CA PHE A 10 26.44 2.75 -7.96
C PHE A 10 26.78 1.26 -8.00
N GLU A 11 25.83 0.39 -8.27
CA GLU A 11 26.09 -1.03 -8.44
C GLU A 11 27.05 -1.30 -9.60
N ASN A 12 26.81 -0.69 -10.76
CA ASN A 12 27.64 -0.86 -11.94
C ASN A 12 29.06 -0.31 -11.74
N THR A 13 29.20 0.83 -11.04
CA THR A 13 30.49 1.52 -10.90
C THR A 13 31.32 0.93 -9.76
N TYR A 14 30.69 0.61 -8.64
CA TYR A 14 31.38 0.24 -7.41
C TYR A 14 31.15 -1.22 -7.00
N GLY A 15 30.33 -1.97 -7.73
CA GLY A 15 29.99 -3.36 -7.37
C GLY A 15 29.15 -3.46 -6.09
N LEU A 16 28.44 -2.40 -5.71
CA LEU A 16 27.61 -2.39 -4.51
C LEU A 16 26.39 -3.31 -4.72
N PRO A 17 26.27 -4.45 -4.01
CA PRO A 17 25.14 -5.34 -4.18
C PRO A 17 23.86 -4.64 -3.72
N SER A 18 22.91 -4.49 -4.64
CA SER A 18 21.70 -3.70 -4.41
C SER A 18 20.45 -4.41 -4.94
N ILE A 19 19.35 -4.22 -4.24
CA ILE A 19 18.00 -4.55 -4.73
C ILE A 19 17.11 -3.31 -4.64
N ILE A 20 16.16 -3.19 -5.55
CA ILE A 20 15.15 -2.13 -5.54
C ILE A 20 13.80 -2.76 -5.23
N THR A 21 13.09 -2.21 -4.26
CA THR A 21 11.73 -2.65 -3.94
C THR A 21 10.71 -1.55 -4.24
N HIS A 22 9.64 -1.92 -4.94
CA HIS A 22 8.46 -1.08 -5.15
C HIS A 22 7.32 -1.60 -4.30
N THR A 23 6.92 -0.82 -3.31
CA THR A 23 5.89 -1.26 -2.35
C THR A 23 4.57 -0.56 -2.62
N MET A 24 3.49 -1.33 -2.67
CA MET A 24 2.13 -0.80 -2.76
C MET A 24 1.71 -0.05 -1.49
N ASN A 25 0.48 0.46 -1.44
CA ASN A 25 -0.01 1.32 -0.36
C ASN A 25 0.11 0.65 1.02
N VAL A 26 1.15 1.01 1.76
CA VAL A 26 1.42 0.47 3.10
C VAL A 26 0.46 1.09 4.11
N PHE A 27 -0.05 0.27 5.00
CA PHE A 27 -0.82 0.71 6.17
C PHE A 27 -0.33 -0.02 7.43
N GLY A 28 -0.72 0.48 8.58
CA GLY A 28 -0.40 -0.12 9.88
C GLY A 28 -0.60 0.87 11.02
N GLU A 29 -0.31 0.42 12.22
CA GLU A 29 -0.35 1.22 13.43
C GLU A 29 0.62 2.40 13.33
N ARG A 30 0.26 3.54 13.91
CA ARG A 30 1.05 4.79 13.91
C ARG A 30 1.21 5.46 12.54
N GLN A 31 0.43 5.04 11.54
CA GLN A 31 0.44 5.72 10.23
C GLN A 31 0.02 7.19 10.39
N ASN A 32 0.64 8.07 9.59
CA ASN A 32 0.29 9.49 9.56
C ASN A 32 -1.23 9.68 9.34
N PRO A 33 -1.92 10.50 10.16
CA PRO A 33 -3.38 10.68 10.14
C PRO A 33 -3.94 11.28 8.85
N GLU A 34 -3.11 11.89 8.01
CA GLU A 34 -3.50 12.39 6.68
C GLU A 34 -3.64 11.28 5.63
N LYS A 35 -3.11 10.08 5.91
CA LYS A 35 -3.27 8.94 5.01
C LYS A 35 -4.69 8.39 5.07
N TYR A 36 -5.12 7.74 3.98
CA TYR A 36 -6.52 7.38 3.77
C TYR A 36 -7.11 6.55 4.92
N ILE A 37 -6.44 5.47 5.34
CA ILE A 37 -6.96 4.58 6.39
C ILE A 37 -7.15 5.30 7.73
N PRO A 38 -6.12 5.93 8.35
CA PRO A 38 -6.32 6.64 9.62
C PRO A 38 -7.27 7.84 9.48
N MET A 39 -7.27 8.54 8.34
CA MET A 39 -8.23 9.61 8.08
C MET A 39 -9.67 9.10 8.08
N VAL A 40 -9.94 7.96 7.43
CA VAL A 40 -11.27 7.34 7.44
C VAL A 40 -11.65 6.88 8.85
N ILE A 41 -10.74 6.24 9.58
CA ILE A 41 -10.98 5.83 10.98
C ILE A 41 -11.40 7.03 11.82
N LYS A 42 -10.67 8.16 11.71
CA LYS A 42 -10.97 9.40 12.43
C LYS A 42 -12.33 9.97 12.05
N LYS A 43 -12.60 10.11 10.73
CA LYS A 43 -13.86 10.67 10.24
C LYS A 43 -15.08 9.84 10.65
N VAL A 44 -14.98 8.52 10.57
CA VAL A 44 -16.05 7.60 11.01
C VAL A 44 -16.25 7.69 12.53
N ARG A 45 -15.17 7.68 13.32
CA ARG A 45 -15.24 7.87 14.77
C ARG A 45 -16.01 9.15 15.13
N ASP A 46 -15.71 10.24 14.44
CA ASP A 46 -16.24 11.58 14.69
C ASP A 46 -17.57 11.87 13.95
N ASN A 47 -18.19 10.84 13.32
CA ASN A 47 -19.42 10.95 12.52
C ASN A 47 -19.35 11.98 11.38
N LYS A 48 -18.16 12.21 10.82
CA LYS A 48 -17.90 13.12 9.70
C LYS A 48 -17.99 12.41 8.36
N THR A 49 -18.31 13.16 7.30
CA THR A 49 -18.36 12.66 5.93
C THR A 49 -16.96 12.30 5.41
N VAL A 50 -16.82 11.09 4.87
CA VAL A 50 -15.62 10.61 4.19
C VAL A 50 -15.68 10.97 2.72
N THR A 51 -14.65 11.64 2.21
CA THR A 51 -14.51 11.91 0.78
C THR A 51 -13.86 10.71 0.10
N VAL A 52 -14.54 10.12 -0.89
CA VAL A 52 -14.06 8.97 -1.67
C VAL A 52 -13.81 9.44 -3.10
N HIS A 53 -12.55 9.35 -3.53
CA HIS A 53 -12.18 9.70 -4.90
C HIS A 53 -12.65 8.62 -5.88
N ALA A 54 -13.30 9.05 -6.97
CA ALA A 54 -13.93 8.21 -7.96
C ALA A 54 -13.69 8.73 -9.39
N ASN A 55 -14.18 8.01 -10.38
CA ASN A 55 -14.22 8.46 -11.78
C ASN A 55 -15.08 9.74 -11.94
N SER A 56 -15.07 10.34 -13.14
CA SER A 56 -15.80 11.58 -13.44
C SER A 56 -17.31 11.47 -13.21
N GLU A 57 -17.88 10.30 -13.46
CA GLU A 57 -19.31 9.99 -13.21
C GLU A 57 -19.63 9.72 -11.74
N LYS A 58 -18.59 9.66 -10.86
CA LYS A 58 -18.72 9.38 -9.42
C LYS A 58 -19.38 8.03 -9.12
N THR A 59 -19.14 7.04 -9.96
CA THR A 59 -19.74 5.70 -9.86
C THR A 59 -18.73 4.63 -9.46
N ILE A 60 -17.45 4.81 -9.79
CA ILE A 60 -16.37 3.83 -9.56
C ILE A 60 -15.31 4.47 -8.66
N ALA A 61 -15.20 3.98 -7.44
CA ALA A 61 -14.15 4.41 -6.51
C ALA A 61 -12.77 3.89 -6.94
N GLY A 62 -11.72 4.66 -6.64
CA GLY A 62 -10.34 4.23 -6.89
C GLY A 62 -9.96 2.98 -6.09
N SER A 63 -9.10 2.13 -6.65
CA SER A 63 -8.67 0.88 -6.02
C SER A 63 -7.16 0.79 -5.85
N ARG A 64 -6.72 0.03 -4.84
CA ARG A 64 -5.31 -0.20 -4.50
C ARG A 64 -5.12 -1.59 -3.91
N HIS A 65 -3.91 -2.15 -4.07
CA HIS A 65 -3.45 -3.26 -3.26
C HIS A 65 -2.86 -2.72 -1.95
N TYR A 66 -3.63 -2.81 -0.87
CA TYR A 66 -3.15 -2.41 0.45
C TYR A 66 -2.34 -3.53 1.10
N ILE A 67 -1.20 -3.17 1.71
CA ILE A 67 -0.32 -4.12 2.38
C ILE A 67 0.02 -3.62 3.79
N HIS A 68 0.04 -4.51 4.77
CA HIS A 68 0.40 -4.15 6.14
C HIS A 68 1.92 -3.98 6.29
N ALA A 69 2.35 -3.06 7.14
CA ALA A 69 3.77 -2.77 7.36
C ALA A 69 4.58 -3.99 7.83
N GLU A 70 3.98 -4.91 8.62
CA GLU A 70 4.65 -6.16 8.99
C GLU A 70 4.88 -7.09 7.80
N ASP A 71 3.95 -7.14 6.84
CA ASP A 71 4.13 -7.96 5.63
C ASP A 71 5.22 -7.36 4.72
N VAL A 72 5.37 -6.02 4.71
CA VAL A 72 6.51 -5.36 4.03
C VAL A 72 7.82 -5.73 4.70
N ALA A 73 7.89 -5.69 6.04
CA ALA A 73 9.08 -6.09 6.78
C ALA A 73 9.43 -7.57 6.54
N ASP A 74 8.43 -8.45 6.52
CA ASP A 74 8.59 -9.87 6.22
C ASP A 74 9.11 -10.09 4.78
N ALA A 75 8.59 -9.35 3.80
CA ALA A 75 9.09 -9.37 2.42
C ALA A 75 10.58 -8.95 2.32
N LEU A 76 10.96 -7.90 3.05
CA LEU A 76 12.35 -7.44 3.08
C LEU A 76 13.28 -8.46 3.73
N LEU A 77 12.84 -9.10 4.82
CA LEU A 77 13.60 -10.19 5.46
C LEU A 77 13.68 -11.43 4.56
N PHE A 78 12.61 -11.76 3.85
CA PHE A 78 12.63 -12.83 2.85
C PHE A 78 13.68 -12.55 1.77
N LEU A 79 13.68 -11.35 1.17
CA LEU A 79 14.65 -10.95 0.17
C LEU A 79 16.09 -10.93 0.70
N TYR A 80 16.29 -10.48 1.94
CA TYR A 80 17.60 -10.45 2.58
C TYR A 80 18.20 -11.86 2.77
N ASN A 81 17.34 -12.86 3.10
CA ASN A 81 17.75 -14.24 3.31
C ASN A 81 17.75 -15.07 2.01
N TYR A 82 17.22 -14.53 0.92
CA TYR A 82 17.16 -15.23 -0.36
C TYR A 82 18.52 -15.15 -1.05
N ASP A 83 18.98 -16.26 -1.62
CA ASP A 83 20.19 -16.24 -2.44
C ASP A 83 19.92 -15.56 -3.78
N ILE A 84 20.04 -14.24 -3.78
CA ILE A 84 19.79 -13.41 -4.97
C ILE A 84 20.80 -13.70 -6.09
N ALA A 85 21.99 -14.21 -5.75
CA ALA A 85 23.00 -14.59 -6.74
C ALA A 85 22.58 -15.81 -7.57
N SER A 86 21.71 -16.68 -7.04
CA SER A 86 21.14 -17.82 -7.76
C SER A 86 19.94 -17.41 -8.64
N PHE A 87 19.47 -16.19 -8.53
CA PHE A 87 18.35 -15.68 -9.33
C PHE A 87 18.85 -15.34 -10.73
N ASP A 88 18.22 -15.93 -11.74
CA ASP A 88 18.52 -15.58 -13.15
C ASP A 88 18.33 -14.07 -13.37
N PRO A 89 19.38 -13.33 -13.71
CA PRO A 89 19.25 -11.90 -13.88
C PRO A 89 18.18 -11.64 -14.94
N ASP A 90 17.33 -10.70 -14.63
CA ASP A 90 16.30 -10.17 -15.54
C ASP A 90 16.86 -10.14 -16.96
N SER A 91 16.11 -10.55 -17.97
CA SER A 91 16.53 -10.66 -19.37
C SER A 91 17.21 -9.40 -19.94
N THR A 92 17.24 -8.34 -19.15
CA THR A 92 17.91 -7.05 -19.42
C THR A 92 19.41 -7.03 -19.10
N GLY A 93 19.96 -8.07 -18.44
CA GLY A 93 21.35 -8.09 -17.96
C GLY A 93 21.63 -7.14 -16.79
N ALA A 94 20.60 -6.53 -16.22
CA ALA A 94 20.74 -5.63 -15.08
C ALA A 94 21.13 -6.42 -13.81
N LYS A 95 22.22 -6.02 -13.16
CA LYS A 95 22.67 -6.61 -11.91
C LYS A 95 21.69 -6.31 -10.76
N CYS A 96 21.19 -5.06 -10.71
CA CYS A 96 20.25 -4.61 -9.69
C CYS A 96 18.85 -5.18 -9.92
N GLN A 97 18.45 -6.13 -9.10
CA GLN A 97 17.15 -6.78 -9.18
C GLN A 97 16.03 -5.88 -8.62
N LYS A 98 14.88 -5.86 -9.31
CA LYS A 98 13.68 -5.13 -8.88
C LYS A 98 12.58 -6.08 -8.43
N PHE A 99 11.95 -5.75 -7.28
CA PHE A 99 10.88 -6.55 -6.68
C PHE A 99 9.69 -5.68 -6.32
N ASN A 100 8.49 -6.10 -6.73
CA ASN A 100 7.24 -5.46 -6.33
C ASN A 100 6.70 -6.17 -5.08
N ILE A 101 6.51 -5.41 -4.00
CA ILE A 101 5.91 -5.87 -2.75
C ILE A 101 4.45 -5.45 -2.76
N VAL A 102 3.55 -6.38 -3.06
CA VAL A 102 2.15 -6.11 -3.37
C VAL A 102 1.24 -6.82 -2.38
N GLY A 103 0.22 -6.14 -1.87
CA GLY A 103 -0.80 -6.74 -1.02
C GLY A 103 -1.64 -7.79 -1.78
N LYS A 104 -2.12 -8.80 -1.06
CA LYS A 104 -2.88 -9.91 -1.63
C LYS A 104 -4.17 -9.46 -2.33
N ASP A 105 -4.90 -8.56 -1.68
CA ASP A 105 -6.24 -8.17 -2.09
C ASP A 105 -6.21 -6.78 -2.72
N GLU A 106 -6.84 -6.61 -3.89
CA GLU A 106 -7.16 -5.30 -4.43
C GLU A 106 -8.49 -4.84 -3.81
N ILE A 107 -8.48 -3.67 -3.18
CA ILE A 107 -9.62 -3.15 -2.43
C ILE A 107 -9.95 -1.75 -2.98
N ASN A 108 -11.20 -1.51 -3.33
CA ASN A 108 -11.61 -0.15 -3.66
C ASN A 108 -11.82 0.71 -2.41
N ASN A 109 -11.59 2.00 -2.54
CA ASN A 109 -11.59 2.92 -1.40
C ASN A 109 -12.96 3.04 -0.71
N LEU A 110 -14.07 2.86 -1.42
CA LEU A 110 -15.40 2.85 -0.80
C LEU A 110 -15.62 1.59 0.03
N GLU A 111 -15.29 0.42 -0.51
CA GLU A 111 -15.36 -0.85 0.21
C GLU A 111 -14.48 -0.82 1.47
N LEU A 112 -13.27 -0.28 1.35
CA LEU A 112 -12.37 -0.08 2.49
C LEU A 112 -12.99 0.83 3.56
N ALA A 113 -13.61 1.95 3.17
CA ALA A 113 -14.28 2.86 4.10
C ALA A 113 -15.51 2.21 4.76
N GLN A 114 -16.27 1.41 4.02
CA GLN A 114 -17.41 0.63 4.55
C GLN A 114 -16.94 -0.41 5.58
N PHE A 115 -15.84 -1.12 5.28
CA PHE A 115 -15.25 -2.06 6.22
C PHE A 115 -14.82 -1.37 7.52
N ILE A 116 -14.14 -0.21 7.42
CA ILE A 116 -13.70 0.59 8.57
C ILE A 116 -14.90 1.07 9.41
N ALA A 117 -16.00 1.48 8.77
CA ALA A 117 -17.21 1.90 9.47
C ALA A 117 -17.88 0.72 10.18
N LYS A 118 -18.00 -0.41 9.51
CA LYS A 118 -18.54 -1.66 10.09
C LYS A 118 -17.74 -2.11 11.31
N SER A 119 -16.39 -2.07 11.24
CA SER A 119 -15.50 -2.42 12.36
C SER A 119 -15.66 -1.49 13.57
N GLN A 120 -16.20 -0.28 13.37
CA GLN A 120 -16.55 0.66 14.44
C GLN A 120 -18.03 0.60 14.87
N SER A 121 -18.81 -0.34 14.31
CA SER A 121 -20.27 -0.43 14.52
C SER A 121 -20.99 0.90 14.20
N LYS A 122 -20.54 1.58 13.12
CA LYS A 122 -21.07 2.87 12.67
C LYS A 122 -21.52 2.81 11.22
N GLU A 123 -22.46 3.69 10.89
CA GLU A 123 -22.85 3.94 9.50
C GLU A 123 -21.82 4.85 8.82
N LEU A 124 -21.45 4.52 7.58
CA LEU A 124 -20.55 5.35 6.78
C LEU A 124 -21.31 6.52 6.15
N LYS A 125 -20.94 7.74 6.52
CA LYS A 125 -21.31 8.94 5.77
C LYS A 125 -20.22 9.22 4.76
N TYR A 126 -20.55 9.24 3.46
CA TYR A 126 -19.54 9.47 2.43
C TYR A 126 -20.09 10.31 1.26
N GLU A 127 -19.17 10.90 0.53
CA GLU A 127 -19.42 11.56 -0.75
C GLU A 127 -18.38 11.08 -1.77
N MET A 128 -18.82 10.76 -2.96
CA MET A 128 -17.94 10.44 -4.08
C MET A 128 -17.62 11.71 -4.86
N VAL A 129 -16.34 11.96 -5.08
CA VAL A 129 -15.86 13.15 -5.80
C VAL A 129 -15.04 12.73 -7.01
N ASP A 130 -15.16 13.52 -8.09
CA ASP A 130 -14.31 13.33 -9.26
C ASP A 130 -12.83 13.50 -8.89
N PHE A 131 -12.07 12.47 -9.18
CA PHE A 131 -10.67 12.39 -8.83
C PHE A 131 -9.82 13.38 -9.61
N HIS A 132 -10.07 13.54 -10.91
CA HIS A 132 -9.29 14.40 -11.78
C HIS A 132 -9.45 15.88 -11.47
N SER A 133 -10.63 16.31 -10.98
CA SER A 133 -10.87 17.69 -10.59
C SER A 133 -10.06 18.11 -9.36
N GLN A 134 -9.73 17.17 -8.47
CA GLN A 134 -9.00 17.45 -7.22
C GLN A 134 -7.52 17.07 -7.26
N ARG A 135 -7.15 16.06 -8.04
CA ARG A 135 -5.77 15.56 -8.16
C ARG A 135 -5.43 15.21 -9.61
N PRO A 136 -5.20 16.19 -10.47
CA PRO A 136 -4.81 15.95 -11.86
C PRO A 136 -3.57 15.05 -11.95
N GLY A 137 -3.59 14.06 -12.85
CA GLY A 137 -2.45 13.16 -13.10
C GLY A 137 -2.29 11.99 -12.12
N HIS A 138 -3.25 11.75 -11.23
CA HIS A 138 -3.26 10.53 -10.41
C HIS A 138 -4.09 9.42 -11.07
N ASP A 139 -3.71 8.16 -10.79
CA ASP A 139 -4.41 6.98 -11.31
C ASP A 139 -5.61 6.60 -10.44
N LEU A 140 -6.76 6.35 -11.09
CA LEU A 140 -7.94 5.79 -10.43
C LEU A 140 -7.63 4.39 -9.88
N ARG A 141 -6.94 3.58 -10.69
CA ARG A 141 -6.42 2.28 -10.31
C ARG A 141 -4.89 2.30 -10.37
N TYR A 142 -4.25 2.00 -9.25
CA TYR A 142 -2.80 1.83 -9.17
C TYR A 142 -2.49 0.43 -8.64
N ALA A 143 -1.88 -0.39 -9.48
CA ALA A 143 -1.55 -1.77 -9.17
C ALA A 143 -0.19 -2.16 -9.78
N LEU A 144 0.61 -2.86 -8.99
CA LEU A 144 1.85 -3.50 -9.43
C LEU A 144 1.64 -5.01 -9.53
N ASP A 145 2.41 -5.67 -10.35
CA ASP A 145 2.45 -7.13 -10.43
C ASP A 145 3.38 -7.71 -9.37
N GLY A 146 2.84 -8.50 -8.45
CA GLY A 146 3.57 -9.20 -7.38
C GLY A 146 3.99 -10.62 -7.72
N SER A 147 3.77 -11.10 -8.94
CA SER A 147 3.99 -12.50 -9.34
C SER A 147 5.44 -12.95 -9.15
N LYS A 148 6.43 -12.07 -9.34
CA LYS A 148 7.84 -12.39 -9.13
C LYS A 148 8.10 -12.87 -7.69
N MET A 149 7.61 -12.13 -6.68
CA MET A 149 7.74 -12.53 -5.26
C MET A 149 6.98 -13.82 -4.96
N ALA A 150 5.78 -13.98 -5.52
CA ALA A 150 4.98 -15.18 -5.34
C ALA A 150 5.67 -16.42 -5.93
N ASN A 151 6.27 -16.32 -7.11
CA ASN A 151 7.03 -17.41 -7.75
C ASN A 151 8.29 -17.79 -6.96
N MET A 152 8.86 -16.85 -6.19
CA MET A 152 9.96 -17.10 -5.27
C MET A 152 9.50 -17.78 -3.96
N GLY A 153 8.19 -17.89 -3.72
CA GLY A 153 7.61 -18.51 -2.53
C GLY A 153 7.15 -17.54 -1.44
N TRP A 154 7.23 -16.22 -1.68
CA TRP A 154 6.71 -15.24 -0.73
C TRP A 154 5.32 -14.72 -1.13
N THR A 155 4.39 -14.70 -0.18
CA THR A 155 3.06 -14.14 -0.36
C THR A 155 2.61 -13.35 0.87
N PRO A 156 1.97 -12.18 0.70
CA PRO A 156 1.46 -11.40 1.82
C PRO A 156 0.22 -12.06 2.46
N LYS A 157 -0.08 -11.69 3.68
CA LYS A 157 -1.32 -12.04 4.37
C LYS A 157 -2.49 -11.20 3.84
N SER A 158 -3.73 -11.65 4.08
CA SER A 158 -4.91 -10.85 3.72
C SER A 158 -4.92 -9.51 4.48
N ALA A 159 -5.16 -8.42 3.74
CA ALA A 159 -5.21 -7.06 4.28
C ALA A 159 -6.35 -6.88 5.30
N PHE A 160 -7.51 -7.51 5.11
CA PHE A 160 -8.69 -7.33 5.96
C PHE A 160 -8.46 -7.76 7.43
N LYS A 161 -7.76 -8.88 7.66
CA LYS A 161 -7.44 -9.32 9.03
C LYS A 161 -6.52 -8.33 9.74
N ARG A 162 -5.50 -7.85 9.05
CA ARG A 162 -4.56 -6.86 9.56
C ARG A 162 -5.22 -5.50 9.75
N LEU A 163 -6.12 -5.14 8.83
CA LEU A 163 -6.87 -3.89 8.87
C LEU A 163 -7.74 -3.80 10.12
N GLU A 164 -8.46 -4.88 10.48
CA GLU A 164 -9.27 -4.91 11.69
C GLU A 164 -8.42 -4.70 12.95
N GLN A 165 -7.26 -5.35 13.06
CA GLN A 165 -6.31 -5.16 14.16
C GLN A 165 -5.82 -3.71 14.21
N THR A 166 -5.43 -3.14 13.08
CA THR A 166 -4.98 -1.73 12.97
C THR A 166 -6.07 -0.74 13.37
N ILE A 167 -7.34 -0.97 12.97
CA ILE A 167 -8.47 -0.12 13.36
C ILE A 167 -8.63 -0.14 14.89
N GLN A 168 -8.69 -1.32 15.49
CA GLN A 168 -8.87 -1.48 16.94
C GLN A 168 -7.71 -0.86 17.73
N TRP A 169 -6.48 -1.06 17.25
CA TRP A 169 -5.31 -0.44 17.87
C TRP A 169 -5.38 1.09 17.79
N THR A 170 -5.71 1.63 16.61
CA THR A 170 -5.78 3.08 16.37
C THR A 170 -6.83 3.75 17.24
N LEU A 171 -8.00 3.12 17.40
CA LEU A 171 -9.07 3.63 18.27
C LEU A 171 -8.68 3.63 19.75
N LYS A 172 -7.90 2.65 20.20
CA LYS A 172 -7.36 2.60 21.58
C LYS A 172 -6.20 3.59 21.81
N ASN A 173 -5.56 4.03 20.74
CA ASN A 173 -4.40 4.92 20.77
C ASN A 173 -4.67 6.21 19.96
N ASP A 174 -5.79 6.85 20.22
CA ASP A 174 -6.36 7.94 19.43
C ASP A 174 -5.47 9.19 19.33
N ARG A 175 -4.47 9.33 20.22
CA ARG A 175 -3.43 10.36 20.11
C ARG A 175 -2.77 10.39 18.71
N TRP A 176 -2.67 9.24 18.04
CA TRP A 176 -2.11 9.13 16.70
C TRP A 176 -3.03 9.67 15.60
N LEU A 177 -4.29 9.94 15.92
CA LEU A 177 -5.25 10.61 15.03
C LEU A 177 -5.27 12.13 15.21
N SER A 178 -4.51 12.67 16.18
CA SER A 178 -4.54 14.08 16.58
C SER A 178 -3.26 14.82 16.23
N ILE A 179 -2.30 14.15 15.60
CA ILE A 179 -1.02 14.73 15.17
C ILE A 179 -1.22 15.54 13.89
#